data_abc10eabd5d2201f5b2992bd09dc966e
#
_entry.id   abc10eabd5d2201f5b2992bd09dc966e
#
_cell.length_a   1.000
_cell.length_b   1.000
_cell.length_c   1.000
_cell.angle_alpha   90.00
_cell.angle_beta   90.00
_cell.angle_gamma   90.00
#
_symmetry.space_group_name_H-M   'P 1'
#
loop_
_entity.id
_entity.type
_entity.pdbx_description
1 polymer ?
#
loop_
_entity_poly.entity_id
_entity_poly.type
_entity_poly.pdbx_seq_one_letter_code
_entity_poly.pdbx_strand_id
1 'polypeptide(L)'
;MKSILVPLRAYDSPESVLDSAITVARAFDSYVEGIVVEPVFQVAVGEAMAAVPAYDTQMLEDWRAKAQAVRAKFDETMAQAGISAGWHQATGIESAVVGEYGRVFDLIVIGRSQSDDGGEVTETCEAALFDSGRPVLLAPRTAPAALGKTVVISWNGSTETARTIGLGMPFLDQASAVSVLTVEGATVQGPSGAQIAAYLARRGIDAKAVTATPGDRSQGAAILEEAQTLGADLLLKGAYTHSRLRQMVFGGPTKHILSHAELPVLMAH
;
A
#
# COMPACT_ATOMS: atom_id res chain seq x y z
N MET A 1 5.11 5.82 -13.72
CA MET A 1 5.56 6.01 -12.33
C MET A 1 7.05 6.23 -12.35
N LYS A 2 7.57 7.37 -11.85
CA LYS A 2 9.00 7.71 -11.93
C LYS A 2 9.65 7.89 -10.57
N SER A 3 8.85 8.06 -9.51
CA SER A 3 9.32 8.21 -8.15
C SER A 3 8.52 7.36 -7.17
N ILE A 4 9.21 6.64 -6.31
CA ILE A 4 8.65 5.71 -5.32
C ILE A 4 9.18 6.08 -3.95
N LEU A 5 8.28 6.28 -2.98
CA LEU A 5 8.62 6.45 -1.56
C LEU A 5 8.45 5.12 -0.84
N VAL A 6 9.45 4.74 -0.04
CA VAL A 6 9.43 3.53 0.79
C VAL A 6 9.64 3.91 2.25
N PRO A 7 8.59 4.04 3.05
CA PRO A 7 8.72 4.18 4.50
C PRO A 7 9.33 2.91 5.10
N LEU A 8 10.39 3.09 5.89
CA LEU A 8 11.14 2.03 6.53
C LEU A 8 11.21 2.27 8.04
N ARG A 9 11.14 1.22 8.81
CA ARG A 9 11.17 1.28 10.27
C ARG A 9 12.44 0.65 10.82
N ALA A 10 12.95 1.25 11.88
CA ALA A 10 14.19 0.80 12.52
C ALA A 10 14.12 -0.64 13.09
N TYR A 11 12.92 -1.16 13.33
CA TYR A 11 12.70 -2.47 13.96
C TYR A 11 12.12 -3.53 13.04
N ASP A 12 11.77 -3.19 11.79
CA ASP A 12 11.18 -4.13 10.82
C ASP A 12 12.24 -4.67 9.85
N SER A 13 11.98 -5.88 9.34
CA SER A 13 12.77 -6.47 8.26
C SER A 13 12.36 -5.84 6.92
N PRO A 14 13.25 -5.13 6.20
CA PRO A 14 12.89 -4.37 5.02
C PRO A 14 12.83 -5.20 3.72
N GLU A 15 13.22 -6.48 3.75
CA GLU A 15 13.50 -7.27 2.54
C GLU A 15 12.31 -7.29 1.58
N SER A 16 11.13 -7.70 2.04
CA SER A 16 9.97 -7.87 1.18
C SER A 16 9.45 -6.55 0.58
N VAL A 17 9.49 -5.45 1.37
CA VAL A 17 9.08 -4.14 0.86
C VAL A 17 10.08 -3.60 -0.16
N LEU A 18 11.37 -3.82 0.06
CA LEU A 18 12.42 -3.42 -0.88
C LEU A 18 12.33 -4.22 -2.18
N ASP A 19 12.12 -5.54 -2.12
CA ASP A 19 11.96 -6.39 -3.30
C ASP A 19 10.72 -5.96 -4.12
N SER A 20 9.62 -5.62 -3.45
CA SER A 20 8.43 -5.08 -4.10
C SER A 20 8.70 -3.73 -4.77
N ALA A 21 9.39 -2.83 -4.09
CA ALA A 21 9.78 -1.53 -4.64
C ALA A 21 10.73 -1.67 -5.85
N ILE A 22 11.72 -2.57 -5.76
CA ILE A 22 12.65 -2.87 -6.86
C ILE A 22 11.90 -3.44 -8.06
N THR A 23 10.94 -4.34 -7.85
CA THR A 23 10.14 -4.93 -8.94
C THR A 23 9.37 -3.84 -9.68
N VAL A 24 8.74 -2.91 -8.96
CA VAL A 24 8.07 -1.75 -9.56
C VAL A 24 9.07 -0.82 -10.23
N ALA A 25 10.20 -0.52 -9.56
CA ALA A 25 11.22 0.40 -10.09
C ALA A 25 11.79 -0.10 -11.43
N ARG A 26 12.05 -1.39 -11.56
CA ARG A 26 12.50 -2.01 -12.83
C ARG A 26 11.44 -1.93 -13.92
N ALA A 27 10.16 -2.13 -13.57
CA ALA A 27 9.08 -2.07 -14.56
C ALA A 27 8.87 -0.67 -15.15
N PHE A 28 9.13 0.39 -14.36
CA PHE A 28 8.84 1.78 -14.75
C PHE A 28 10.07 2.68 -14.87
N ASP A 29 11.28 2.14 -14.66
CA ASP A 29 12.52 2.91 -14.59
C ASP A 29 12.37 4.07 -13.58
N SER A 30 12.12 3.70 -12.31
CA SER A 30 11.78 4.63 -11.24
C SER A 30 12.98 4.89 -10.33
N TYR A 31 13.03 6.12 -9.79
CA TYR A 31 13.83 6.46 -8.62
C TYR A 31 13.12 5.98 -7.35
N VAL A 32 13.87 5.45 -6.40
CA VAL A 32 13.36 4.96 -5.12
C VAL A 32 13.96 5.76 -3.98
N GLU A 33 13.12 6.31 -3.10
CA GLU A 33 13.58 6.98 -1.89
C GLU A 33 13.11 6.23 -0.65
N GLY A 34 14.08 5.80 0.19
CA GLY A 34 13.82 5.29 1.51
C GLY A 34 13.63 6.44 2.50
N ILE A 35 12.64 6.34 3.38
CA ILE A 35 12.48 7.30 4.47
C ILE A 35 12.38 6.57 5.81
N VAL A 36 13.10 7.10 6.81
CA VAL A 36 12.96 6.70 8.21
C VAL A 36 12.60 7.93 9.05
N VAL A 37 11.69 7.75 10.01
CA VAL A 37 11.22 8.84 10.86
C VAL A 37 11.64 8.59 12.30
N GLU A 38 12.51 9.48 12.84
CA GLU A 38 12.89 9.47 14.26
C GLU A 38 11.68 9.86 15.10
N PRO A 39 11.24 9.01 16.04
CA PRO A 39 10.01 9.25 16.77
C PRO A 39 10.15 10.43 17.74
N VAL A 40 9.07 11.19 17.89
CA VAL A 40 8.89 12.16 18.96
C VAL A 40 7.84 11.65 19.92
N PHE A 41 8.12 11.76 21.22
CA PHE A 41 7.14 11.40 22.24
C PHE A 41 6.33 12.62 22.62
N GLN A 42 5.01 12.47 22.67
CA GLN A 42 4.11 13.48 23.24
C GLN A 42 3.95 13.19 24.73
N VAL A 43 4.33 14.14 25.56
CA VAL A 43 4.15 14.05 27.00
C VAL A 43 3.07 15.04 27.41
N ALA A 44 2.12 14.57 28.21
CA ALA A 44 1.14 15.46 28.82
C ALA A 44 1.85 16.35 29.86
N VAL A 45 1.86 17.65 29.65
CA VAL A 45 2.40 18.65 30.58
C VAL A 45 1.23 19.50 31.06
N GLY A 46 0.73 19.20 32.25
CA GLY A 46 -0.49 19.82 32.76
C GLY A 46 -1.72 19.40 31.94
N GLU A 47 -2.52 20.38 31.46
CA GLU A 47 -3.67 20.14 30.59
C GLU A 47 -3.31 20.14 29.08
N ALA A 48 -2.06 20.37 28.72
CA ALA A 48 -1.59 20.44 27.33
C ALA A 48 -0.74 19.21 26.94
N MET A 49 -0.89 18.80 25.68
CA MET A 49 0.03 17.83 25.06
C MET A 49 1.19 18.60 24.43
N ALA A 50 2.42 18.27 24.81
CA ALA A 50 3.61 18.81 24.19
C ALA A 50 4.44 17.69 23.56
N ALA A 51 4.91 17.91 22.33
CA ALA A 51 5.90 17.03 21.72
C ALA A 51 7.26 17.33 22.36
N VAL A 52 7.83 16.32 23.01
CA VAL A 52 9.20 16.40 23.57
C VAL A 52 10.06 15.32 22.94
N PRO A 53 11.32 15.57 22.65
CA PRO A 53 12.26 14.53 22.23
C PRO A 53 12.33 13.44 23.32
N ALA A 54 12.47 12.19 22.93
CA ALA A 54 12.72 11.11 23.87
C ALA A 54 13.95 11.40 24.72
N TYR A 55 13.76 11.58 26.03
CA TYR A 55 14.89 11.87 26.94
C TYR A 55 15.62 10.60 27.41
N ASP A 56 15.15 9.40 27.07
CA ASP A 56 15.94 8.18 27.25
C ASP A 56 17.00 8.13 26.14
N THR A 57 18.19 8.63 26.49
CA THR A 57 19.33 8.68 25.56
C THR A 57 19.70 7.30 25.04
N GLN A 58 19.59 6.26 25.86
CA GLN A 58 19.90 4.89 25.45
C GLN A 58 18.90 4.39 24.39
N MET A 59 17.62 4.61 24.59
CA MET A 59 16.59 4.23 23.63
C MET A 59 16.76 4.95 22.30
N LEU A 60 17.14 6.22 22.33
CA LEU A 60 17.39 7.00 21.11
C LEU A 60 18.66 6.54 20.39
N GLU A 61 19.71 6.20 21.13
CA GLU A 61 20.94 5.64 20.56
C GLU A 61 20.66 4.27 19.92
N ASP A 62 19.91 3.40 20.58
CA ASP A 62 19.49 2.09 20.03
C ASP A 62 18.64 2.26 18.78
N TRP A 63 17.70 3.21 18.78
CA TRP A 63 16.88 3.52 17.59
C TRP A 63 17.78 3.99 16.44
N ARG A 64 18.71 4.91 16.69
CA ARG A 64 19.63 5.46 15.67
C ARG A 64 20.53 4.37 15.08
N ALA A 65 21.04 3.48 15.92
CA ALA A 65 21.86 2.36 15.47
C ALA A 65 21.07 1.43 14.52
N LYS A 66 19.81 1.12 14.85
CA LYS A 66 18.94 0.30 14.01
C LYS A 66 18.52 1.03 12.73
N ALA A 67 18.19 2.31 12.81
CA ALA A 67 17.88 3.13 11.62
C ALA A 67 19.08 3.19 10.66
N GLN A 68 20.31 3.27 11.20
CA GLN A 68 21.52 3.22 10.39
C GLN A 68 21.72 1.85 9.73
N ALA A 69 21.40 0.75 10.42
CA ALA A 69 21.45 -0.59 9.85
C ALA A 69 20.42 -0.78 8.72
N VAL A 70 19.21 -0.26 8.90
CA VAL A 70 18.16 -0.29 7.86
C VAL A 70 18.60 0.55 6.65
N ARG A 71 19.21 1.72 6.86
CA ARG A 71 19.76 2.53 5.77
C ARG A 71 20.86 1.79 5.02
N ALA A 72 21.82 1.20 5.72
CA ALA A 72 22.88 0.42 5.09
C ALA A 72 22.33 -0.72 4.24
N LYS A 73 21.30 -1.43 4.75
CA LYS A 73 20.61 -2.49 4.01
C LYS A 73 19.89 -1.96 2.78
N PHE A 74 19.22 -0.80 2.89
CA PHE A 74 18.59 -0.13 1.75
C PHE A 74 19.61 0.23 0.67
N ASP A 75 20.68 0.92 1.06
CA ASP A 75 21.73 1.38 0.14
C ASP A 75 22.39 0.19 -0.60
N GLU A 76 22.74 -0.88 0.14
CA GLU A 76 23.27 -2.11 -0.44
C GLU A 76 22.29 -2.76 -1.42
N THR A 77 21.03 -2.91 -1.03
CA THR A 77 19.99 -3.58 -1.82
C THR A 77 19.70 -2.81 -3.11
N MET A 78 19.59 -1.48 -3.05
CA MET A 78 19.37 -0.64 -4.23
C MET A 78 20.58 -0.66 -5.17
N ALA A 79 21.79 -0.61 -4.63
CA ALA A 79 23.02 -0.70 -5.43
C ALA A 79 23.15 -2.06 -6.14
N GLN A 80 22.90 -3.18 -5.44
CA GLN A 80 22.91 -4.52 -6.04
C GLN A 80 21.83 -4.68 -7.12
N ALA A 81 20.68 -4.03 -6.94
CA ALA A 81 19.59 -4.05 -7.91
C ALA A 81 19.83 -3.13 -9.12
N GLY A 82 20.81 -2.20 -9.04
CA GLY A 82 21.08 -1.19 -10.06
C GLY A 82 19.99 -0.11 -10.13
N ILE A 83 19.29 0.16 -9.01
CA ILE A 83 18.21 1.13 -8.93
C ILE A 83 18.75 2.49 -8.49
N SER A 84 18.35 3.57 -9.18
CA SER A 84 18.61 4.93 -8.73
C SER A 84 17.85 5.21 -7.43
N ALA A 85 18.56 5.52 -6.36
CA ALA A 85 17.96 5.64 -5.05
C ALA A 85 18.51 6.80 -4.22
N GLY A 86 17.74 7.24 -3.23
CA GLY A 86 18.11 8.21 -2.22
C GLY A 86 17.54 7.86 -0.85
N TRP A 87 17.97 8.61 0.14
CA TRP A 87 17.58 8.40 1.52
C TRP A 87 17.16 9.70 2.19
N HIS A 88 16.04 9.68 2.86
CA HIS A 88 15.55 10.78 3.68
C HIS A 88 15.42 10.35 5.15
N GLN A 89 15.75 11.24 6.06
CA GLN A 89 15.54 11.08 7.50
C GLN A 89 14.79 12.28 8.01
N ALA A 90 13.65 12.04 8.64
CA ALA A 90 12.82 13.06 9.26
C ALA A 90 12.68 12.78 10.76
N THR A 91 12.14 13.75 11.50
CA THR A 91 11.77 13.60 12.91
C THR A 91 10.30 13.98 13.07
N GLY A 92 9.51 13.14 13.73
CA GLY A 92 8.09 13.43 13.90
C GLY A 92 7.24 12.22 14.19
N ILE A 93 5.95 12.34 13.88
CA ILE A 93 4.99 11.23 13.86
C ILE A 93 5.05 10.61 12.47
N GLU A 94 5.44 9.34 12.37
CA GLU A 94 5.69 8.66 11.09
C GLU A 94 4.52 8.79 10.12
N SER A 95 3.30 8.55 10.59
CA SER A 95 2.10 8.64 9.73
C SER A 95 1.92 10.04 9.13
N ALA A 96 2.10 11.10 9.91
CA ALA A 96 1.99 12.48 9.43
C ALA A 96 3.09 12.80 8.41
N VAL A 97 4.34 12.48 8.73
CA VAL A 97 5.50 12.73 7.83
C VAL A 97 5.32 11.99 6.51
N VAL A 98 4.95 10.70 6.52
CA VAL A 98 4.77 9.90 5.31
C VAL A 98 3.59 10.43 4.47
N GLY A 99 2.46 10.78 5.10
CA GLY A 99 1.30 11.37 4.42
C GLY A 99 1.64 12.68 3.73
N GLU A 100 2.42 13.54 4.37
CA GLU A 100 2.82 14.84 3.80
C GLU A 100 3.91 14.69 2.73
N TYR A 101 4.98 13.98 3.04
CA TYR A 101 6.12 13.84 2.14
C TYR A 101 5.78 13.01 0.90
N GLY A 102 4.86 12.04 1.03
CA GLY A 102 4.37 11.23 -0.07
C GLY A 102 3.75 12.02 -1.23
N ARG A 103 3.33 13.28 -1.01
CA ARG A 103 2.70 14.14 -2.03
C ARG A 103 3.58 14.41 -3.25
N VAL A 104 4.89 14.30 -3.12
CA VAL A 104 5.85 14.56 -4.21
C VAL A 104 6.35 13.28 -4.90
N PHE A 105 5.74 12.13 -4.60
CA PHE A 105 6.05 10.85 -5.24
C PHE A 105 4.87 10.35 -6.08
N ASP A 106 5.12 9.42 -7.00
CA ASP A 106 4.08 8.82 -7.82
C ASP A 106 3.43 7.61 -7.14
N LEU A 107 4.16 6.95 -6.25
CA LEU A 107 3.74 5.74 -5.53
C LEU A 107 4.38 5.70 -4.15
N ILE A 108 3.65 5.22 -3.16
CA ILE A 108 4.18 4.89 -1.84
C ILE A 108 4.12 3.37 -1.70
N VAL A 109 5.24 2.71 -1.39
CA VAL A 109 5.29 1.27 -1.15
C VAL A 109 5.47 1.02 0.34
N ILE A 110 4.48 0.39 0.97
CA ILE A 110 4.46 0.14 2.41
C ILE A 110 4.56 -1.35 2.68
N GLY A 111 5.52 -1.74 3.53
CA GLY A 111 5.66 -3.11 4.02
C GLY A 111 4.56 -3.46 5.03
N ARG A 112 4.26 -4.74 5.15
CA ARG A 112 3.40 -5.26 6.21
C ARG A 112 4.23 -5.57 7.43
N SER A 113 3.74 -5.19 8.61
CA SER A 113 4.37 -5.58 9.88
C SER A 113 4.41 -7.10 10.02
N GLN A 114 5.50 -7.59 10.62
CA GLN A 114 5.62 -9.00 11.00
C GLN A 114 4.88 -9.32 12.31
N SER A 115 4.55 -8.30 13.09
CA SER A 115 3.75 -8.45 14.31
C SER A 115 2.26 -8.57 13.98
N ASP A 116 1.55 -9.43 14.70
CA ASP A 116 0.12 -9.70 14.48
C ASP A 116 -0.79 -8.52 14.85
N ASP A 117 -0.29 -7.54 15.60
CA ASP A 117 -1.04 -6.36 16.03
C ASP A 117 -1.08 -5.22 14.99
N GLY A 118 -0.19 -5.22 13.98
CA GLY A 118 -0.26 -4.38 12.75
C GLY A 118 -0.62 -2.90 12.91
N GLY A 119 -0.82 -2.41 14.14
CA GLY A 119 -1.46 -1.13 14.42
C GLY A 119 -0.75 0.07 13.79
N GLU A 120 0.56 0.17 13.98
CA GLU A 120 1.32 1.31 13.47
C GLU A 120 1.48 1.32 11.94
N VAL A 121 1.64 0.14 11.30
CA VAL A 121 1.64 0.06 9.82
C VAL A 121 0.30 0.47 9.26
N THR A 122 -0.79 0.15 9.96
CA THR A 122 -2.13 0.58 9.55
C THR A 122 -2.26 2.10 9.58
N GLU A 123 -1.76 2.77 10.63
CA GLU A 123 -1.80 4.23 10.74
C GLU A 123 -0.99 4.93 9.63
N THR A 124 0.23 4.46 9.35
CA THR A 124 1.06 5.00 8.26
C THR A 124 0.41 4.75 6.89
N CYS A 125 -0.16 3.55 6.68
CA CYS A 125 -0.88 3.22 5.46
C CYS A 125 -2.13 4.09 5.28
N GLU A 126 -2.90 4.30 6.35
CA GLU A 126 -4.07 5.18 6.32
C GLU A 126 -3.69 6.62 6.01
N ALA A 127 -2.67 7.17 6.68
CA ALA A 127 -2.19 8.52 6.40
C ALA A 127 -1.68 8.65 4.96
N ALA A 128 -0.93 7.68 4.46
CA ALA A 128 -0.49 7.66 3.06
C ALA A 128 -1.70 7.68 2.10
N LEU A 129 -2.76 6.91 2.37
CA LEU A 129 -3.96 6.87 1.54
C LEU A 129 -4.78 8.16 1.59
N PHE A 130 -4.93 8.77 2.77
CA PHE A 130 -5.82 9.94 2.96
C PHE A 130 -5.11 11.27 2.73
N ASP A 131 -3.83 11.37 3.09
CA ASP A 131 -3.16 12.67 3.20
C ASP A 131 -2.11 12.91 2.08
N SER A 132 -1.69 11.86 1.35
CA SER A 132 -0.73 12.03 0.24
C SER A 132 -1.39 12.32 -1.11
N GLY A 133 -2.63 11.83 -1.33
CA GLY A 133 -3.27 11.86 -2.65
C GLY A 133 -2.60 10.95 -3.68
N ARG A 134 -1.77 10.01 -3.23
CA ARG A 134 -1.03 9.06 -4.07
C ARG A 134 -1.52 7.63 -3.88
N PRO A 135 -1.35 6.76 -4.88
CA PRO A 135 -1.63 5.36 -4.69
C PRO A 135 -0.62 4.74 -3.71
N VAL A 136 -1.09 3.79 -2.94
CA VAL A 136 -0.28 3.03 -1.99
C VAL A 136 -0.23 1.57 -2.46
N LEU A 137 0.96 1.03 -2.62
CA LEU A 137 1.19 -0.39 -2.83
C LEU A 137 1.54 -1.03 -1.49
N LEU A 138 0.65 -1.88 -1.00
CA LEU A 138 0.92 -2.72 0.16
C LEU A 138 1.73 -3.93 -0.30
N ALA A 139 2.97 -4.03 0.13
CA ALA A 139 3.83 -5.18 -0.15
C ALA A 139 3.39 -6.40 0.68
N PRO A 140 3.38 -7.61 0.11
CA PRO A 140 3.11 -8.84 0.87
C PRO A 140 4.27 -9.14 1.83
N ARG A 141 4.06 -10.08 2.78
CA ARG A 141 5.13 -10.52 3.71
C ARG A 141 6.27 -11.26 3.00
N THR A 142 5.96 -11.92 1.90
CA THR A 142 6.95 -12.62 1.05
C THR A 142 7.06 -11.87 -0.27
N ALA A 143 8.29 -11.68 -0.73
CA ALA A 143 8.55 -11.01 -2.00
C ALA A 143 7.76 -11.67 -3.15
N PRO A 144 7.04 -10.91 -3.97
CA PRO A 144 6.27 -11.47 -5.07
C PRO A 144 7.22 -11.93 -6.21
N ALA A 145 6.95 -13.10 -6.77
CA ALA A 145 7.69 -13.59 -7.94
C ALA A 145 7.44 -12.76 -9.21
N ALA A 146 6.28 -12.13 -9.30
CA ALA A 146 5.87 -11.20 -10.36
C ALA A 146 4.97 -10.11 -9.77
N LEU A 147 4.85 -8.97 -10.44
CA LEU A 147 3.98 -7.89 -10.03
C LEU A 147 3.41 -7.19 -11.27
N GLY A 148 2.07 -7.20 -11.40
CA GLY A 148 1.36 -6.48 -12.44
C GLY A 148 1.29 -7.20 -13.80
N LYS A 149 1.56 -8.52 -13.86
CA LYS A 149 1.34 -9.33 -15.07
C LYS A 149 -0.09 -9.83 -15.15
N THR A 150 -0.65 -10.30 -14.03
CA THR A 150 -2.05 -10.70 -13.90
C THR A 150 -2.71 -9.81 -12.86
N VAL A 151 -3.49 -8.85 -13.32
CA VAL A 151 -4.11 -7.84 -12.48
C VAL A 151 -5.58 -8.15 -12.24
N VAL A 152 -5.98 -8.18 -10.98
CA VAL A 152 -7.40 -8.25 -10.60
C VAL A 152 -7.82 -6.91 -10.02
N ILE A 153 -8.90 -6.35 -10.55
CA ILE A 153 -9.55 -5.14 -10.05
C ILE A 153 -10.73 -5.56 -9.21
N SER A 154 -10.67 -5.37 -7.89
CA SER A 154 -11.82 -5.58 -7.00
C SER A 154 -12.80 -4.41 -7.14
N TRP A 155 -13.70 -4.53 -8.12
CA TRP A 155 -14.67 -3.48 -8.44
C TRP A 155 -15.89 -3.54 -7.52
N ASN A 156 -16.23 -2.41 -6.92
CA ASN A 156 -17.40 -2.30 -6.03
C ASN A 156 -18.36 -1.15 -6.40
N GLY A 157 -18.15 -0.47 -7.53
CA GLY A 157 -18.97 0.66 -7.96
C GLY A 157 -18.52 2.02 -7.41
N SER A 158 -17.53 2.08 -6.53
CA SER A 158 -17.15 3.29 -5.80
C SER A 158 -16.19 4.21 -6.56
N THR A 159 -16.16 5.47 -6.14
CA THR A 159 -15.23 6.49 -6.63
C THR A 159 -13.79 6.17 -6.28
N GLU A 160 -13.53 5.57 -5.10
CA GLU A 160 -12.20 5.17 -4.64
C GLU A 160 -11.62 4.07 -5.54
N THR A 161 -12.43 3.07 -5.93
CA THR A 161 -11.97 2.04 -6.88
C THR A 161 -11.77 2.63 -8.27
N ALA A 162 -12.64 3.54 -8.72
CA ALA A 162 -12.45 4.24 -10.00
C ALA A 162 -11.16 5.07 -10.02
N ARG A 163 -10.85 5.75 -8.90
CA ARG A 163 -9.58 6.48 -8.70
C ARG A 163 -8.38 5.54 -8.71
N THR A 164 -8.48 4.40 -8.01
CA THR A 164 -7.42 3.37 -7.98
C THR A 164 -7.13 2.84 -9.40
N ILE A 165 -8.16 2.61 -10.22
CA ILE A 165 -7.98 2.24 -11.64
C ILE A 165 -7.22 3.33 -12.39
N GLY A 166 -7.61 4.60 -12.23
CA GLY A 166 -6.94 5.73 -12.89
C GLY A 166 -5.47 5.86 -12.51
N LEU A 167 -5.15 5.78 -11.21
CA LEU A 167 -3.79 5.86 -10.69
C LEU A 167 -2.97 4.59 -10.97
N GLY A 168 -3.63 3.43 -11.06
CA GLY A 168 -3.04 2.13 -11.39
C GLY A 168 -2.91 1.86 -12.88
N MET A 169 -3.33 2.80 -13.75
CA MET A 169 -3.30 2.63 -15.20
C MET A 169 -1.93 2.18 -15.74
N PRO A 170 -0.79 2.71 -15.24
CA PRO A 170 0.52 2.24 -15.69
C PRO A 170 0.75 0.72 -15.51
N PHE A 171 0.19 0.11 -14.46
CA PHE A 171 0.24 -1.35 -14.29
C PHE A 171 -0.70 -2.06 -15.27
N LEU A 172 -1.91 -1.53 -15.47
CA LEU A 172 -2.90 -2.10 -16.37
C LEU A 172 -2.43 -2.08 -17.84
N ASP A 173 -1.70 -1.03 -18.24
CA ASP A 173 -1.13 -0.90 -19.60
C ASP A 173 -0.03 -1.94 -19.88
N GLN A 174 0.61 -2.50 -18.85
CA GLN A 174 1.66 -3.52 -18.96
C GLN A 174 1.18 -4.94 -18.62
N ALA A 175 -0.08 -5.08 -18.18
CA ALA A 175 -0.63 -6.35 -17.76
C ALA A 175 -0.84 -7.30 -18.95
N SER A 176 -0.54 -8.58 -18.74
CA SER A 176 -0.82 -9.64 -19.70
C SER A 176 -2.27 -10.14 -19.59
N ALA A 177 -2.87 -10.02 -18.42
CA ALA A 177 -4.26 -10.39 -18.15
C ALA A 177 -4.88 -9.43 -17.12
N VAL A 178 -6.11 -9.00 -17.37
CA VAL A 178 -6.87 -8.14 -16.47
C VAL A 178 -8.25 -8.73 -16.22
N SER A 179 -8.64 -8.83 -14.95
CA SER A 179 -9.98 -9.24 -14.54
C SER A 179 -10.64 -8.17 -13.66
N VAL A 180 -11.90 -7.87 -13.94
CA VAL A 180 -12.74 -6.98 -13.12
C VAL A 180 -13.65 -7.84 -12.27
N LEU A 181 -13.25 -8.08 -11.04
CA LEU A 181 -13.95 -8.91 -10.07
C LEU A 181 -14.97 -8.09 -9.29
N THR A 182 -16.22 -8.49 -9.31
CA THR A 182 -17.30 -7.97 -8.47
C THR A 182 -17.76 -9.04 -7.50
N VAL A 183 -17.61 -8.81 -6.20
CA VAL A 183 -18.14 -9.71 -5.16
C VAL A 183 -19.51 -9.20 -4.70
N GLU A 184 -20.52 -10.04 -4.74
CA GLU A 184 -21.89 -9.70 -4.33
C GLU A 184 -21.94 -9.22 -2.87
N GLY A 185 -22.78 -8.21 -2.60
CA GLY A 185 -22.92 -7.61 -1.27
C GLY A 185 -21.77 -6.66 -0.86
N ALA A 186 -20.67 -6.62 -1.62
CA ALA A 186 -19.56 -5.67 -1.38
C ALA A 186 -19.64 -4.41 -2.24
N THR A 187 -20.78 -4.16 -2.91
CA THR A 187 -20.96 -3.10 -3.88
C THR A 187 -21.73 -1.91 -3.32
N VAL A 188 -21.47 -0.73 -3.88
CA VAL A 188 -22.28 0.47 -3.74
C VAL A 188 -22.95 0.80 -5.08
N GLN A 189 -23.91 1.72 -5.08
CA GLN A 189 -24.56 2.14 -6.32
C GLN A 189 -23.52 2.77 -7.28
N GLY A 190 -23.43 2.21 -8.49
CA GLY A 190 -22.46 2.67 -9.49
C GLY A 190 -22.47 1.79 -10.75
N PRO A 191 -21.54 2.02 -11.69
CA PRO A 191 -21.40 1.21 -12.89
C PRO A 191 -21.08 -0.25 -12.56
N SER A 192 -21.50 -1.17 -13.42
CA SER A 192 -21.21 -2.60 -13.30
C SER A 192 -19.74 -2.91 -13.68
N GLY A 193 -19.25 -4.07 -13.25
CA GLY A 193 -17.93 -4.59 -13.67
C GLY A 193 -17.81 -4.72 -15.20
N ALA A 194 -18.89 -5.09 -15.90
CA ALA A 194 -18.91 -5.14 -17.35
C ALA A 194 -18.72 -3.75 -18.01
N GLN A 195 -19.26 -2.69 -17.39
CA GLN A 195 -19.03 -1.32 -17.87
C GLN A 195 -17.60 -0.86 -17.67
N ILE A 196 -16.94 -1.32 -16.58
CA ILE A 196 -15.50 -1.07 -16.37
C ILE A 196 -14.66 -1.86 -17.37
N ALA A 197 -14.97 -3.13 -17.64
CA ALA A 197 -14.28 -3.87 -18.69
C ALA A 197 -14.41 -3.19 -20.06
N ALA A 198 -15.61 -2.70 -20.41
CA ALA A 198 -15.83 -1.93 -21.63
C ALA A 198 -15.06 -0.58 -21.64
N TYR A 199 -14.90 0.07 -20.47
CA TYR A 199 -14.06 1.27 -20.35
C TYR A 199 -12.59 0.95 -20.61
N LEU A 200 -12.07 -0.15 -20.05
CA LEU A 200 -10.69 -0.59 -20.26
C LEU A 200 -10.44 -1.02 -21.70
N ALA A 201 -11.41 -1.70 -22.34
CA ALA A 201 -11.32 -2.08 -23.73
C ALA A 201 -11.16 -0.86 -24.68
N ARG A 202 -11.80 0.29 -24.39
CA ARG A 202 -11.59 1.53 -25.14
C ARG A 202 -10.17 2.10 -25.03
N ARG A 203 -9.37 1.61 -24.07
CA ARG A 203 -7.95 1.92 -23.89
C ARG A 203 -7.02 0.84 -24.45
N GLY A 204 -7.58 -0.18 -25.09
CA GLY A 204 -6.82 -1.32 -25.61
C GLY A 204 -6.48 -2.39 -24.59
N ILE A 205 -7.07 -2.33 -23.38
CA ILE A 205 -6.87 -3.31 -22.32
C ILE A 205 -8.02 -4.31 -22.37
N ASP A 206 -7.74 -5.57 -22.75
CA ASP A 206 -8.72 -6.66 -22.75
C ASP A 206 -8.94 -7.13 -21.30
N ALA A 207 -10.07 -6.73 -20.73
CA ALA A 207 -10.43 -7.05 -19.35
C ALA A 207 -11.70 -7.91 -19.27
N LYS A 208 -11.66 -8.96 -18.47
CA LYS A 208 -12.80 -9.88 -18.25
C LYS A 208 -13.59 -9.48 -17.01
N ALA A 209 -14.91 -9.28 -17.14
CA ALA A 209 -15.77 -9.09 -15.99
C ALA A 209 -16.10 -10.44 -15.35
N VAL A 210 -15.87 -10.55 -14.04
CA VAL A 210 -16.12 -11.74 -13.23
C VAL A 210 -17.00 -11.35 -12.05
N THR A 211 -18.02 -12.16 -11.75
CA THR A 211 -18.87 -11.99 -10.57
C THR A 211 -18.70 -13.20 -9.67
N ALA A 212 -18.52 -12.97 -8.37
CA ALA A 212 -18.42 -14.02 -7.37
C ALA A 212 -19.36 -13.77 -6.20
N THR A 213 -19.86 -14.86 -5.62
CA THR A 213 -20.67 -14.84 -4.41
C THR A 213 -19.81 -15.14 -3.21
N PRO A 214 -19.86 -14.35 -2.13
CA PRO A 214 -19.01 -14.57 -0.95
C PRO A 214 -19.35 -15.89 -0.23
N GLY A 215 -20.59 -16.39 -0.31
CA GLY A 215 -21.06 -17.52 0.50
C GLY A 215 -20.96 -17.17 1.99
N ASP A 216 -20.43 -18.10 2.79
CA ASP A 216 -20.21 -17.91 4.24
C ASP A 216 -18.95 -17.11 4.58
N ARG A 217 -18.15 -16.74 3.57
CA ARG A 217 -16.90 -15.96 3.75
C ARG A 217 -17.20 -14.48 3.99
N SER A 218 -16.29 -13.79 4.67
CA SER A 218 -16.31 -12.32 4.64
C SER A 218 -16.02 -11.82 3.22
N GLN A 219 -16.53 -10.64 2.87
CA GLN A 219 -16.29 -10.04 1.56
C GLN A 219 -14.80 -9.86 1.25
N GLY A 220 -13.99 -9.51 2.28
CA GLY A 220 -12.55 -9.39 2.13
C GLY A 220 -11.86 -10.73 1.84
N ALA A 221 -12.28 -11.80 2.51
CA ALA A 221 -11.79 -13.16 2.25
C ALA A 221 -12.16 -13.62 0.84
N ALA A 222 -13.42 -13.42 0.44
CA ALA A 222 -13.88 -13.78 -0.90
C ALA A 222 -13.08 -13.03 -2.00
N ILE A 223 -12.78 -11.73 -1.82
CA ILE A 223 -11.98 -10.98 -2.76
C ILE A 223 -10.57 -11.58 -2.89
N LEU A 224 -9.92 -11.93 -1.78
CA LEU A 224 -8.55 -12.48 -1.80
C LEU A 224 -8.52 -13.87 -2.43
N GLU A 225 -9.42 -14.77 -2.07
CA GLU A 225 -9.50 -16.12 -2.62
C GLU A 225 -9.84 -16.12 -4.11
N GLU A 226 -10.78 -15.27 -4.56
CA GLU A 226 -11.08 -15.13 -5.97
C GLU A 226 -9.93 -14.51 -6.77
N ALA A 227 -9.22 -13.51 -6.20
CA ALA A 227 -8.02 -12.97 -6.82
C ALA A 227 -6.93 -14.05 -6.98
N GLN A 228 -6.73 -14.90 -5.97
CA GLN A 228 -5.82 -16.03 -6.03
C GLN A 228 -6.24 -17.05 -7.09
N THR A 229 -7.54 -17.40 -7.16
CA THR A 229 -8.10 -18.31 -8.16
C THR A 229 -7.90 -17.80 -9.58
N LEU A 230 -7.97 -16.47 -9.78
CA LEU A 230 -7.68 -15.80 -11.04
C LEU A 230 -6.17 -15.66 -11.33
N GLY A 231 -5.29 -16.15 -10.45
CA GLY A 231 -3.85 -16.10 -10.59
C GLY A 231 -3.27 -14.70 -10.46
N ALA A 232 -3.92 -13.81 -9.70
CA ALA A 232 -3.49 -12.43 -9.54
C ALA A 232 -2.09 -12.33 -8.90
N ASP A 233 -1.25 -11.51 -9.49
CA ASP A 233 0.01 -11.04 -8.91
C ASP A 233 -0.04 -9.55 -8.50
N LEU A 234 -1.18 -8.90 -8.75
CA LEU A 234 -1.51 -7.57 -8.27
C LEU A 234 -3.03 -7.42 -8.12
N LEU A 235 -3.47 -6.97 -6.95
CA LEU A 235 -4.86 -6.60 -6.68
C LEU A 235 -5.01 -5.07 -6.67
N LEU A 236 -5.89 -4.52 -7.49
CA LEU A 236 -6.32 -3.12 -7.42
C LEU A 236 -7.61 -3.01 -6.62
N LYS A 237 -7.63 -2.19 -5.59
CA LYS A 237 -8.80 -2.03 -4.73
C LYS A 237 -8.92 -0.62 -4.18
N GLY A 238 -10.09 0.00 -4.30
CA GLY A 238 -10.41 1.25 -3.60
C GLY A 238 -10.37 1.07 -2.09
N ALA A 239 -9.76 2.01 -1.39
CA ALA A 239 -9.68 1.99 0.06
C ALA A 239 -10.83 2.82 0.68
N TYR A 240 -11.46 2.29 1.73
CA TYR A 240 -12.37 3.04 2.60
C TYR A 240 -13.55 3.74 1.90
N THR A 241 -14.36 2.99 1.13
CA THR A 241 -15.56 3.49 0.40
C THR A 241 -16.60 4.19 1.30
N HIS A 242 -16.63 3.89 2.59
CA HIS A 242 -17.44 4.59 3.58
C HIS A 242 -16.55 5.40 4.51
N SER A 243 -17.09 6.47 5.13
CA SER A 243 -16.32 7.36 5.99
C SER A 243 -15.43 6.58 6.99
N ARG A 244 -14.22 7.08 7.23
CA ARG A 244 -13.21 6.51 8.16
C ARG A 244 -13.82 6.08 9.51
N LEU A 245 -14.71 6.88 10.06
CA LEU A 245 -15.43 6.61 11.32
C LEU A 245 -16.30 5.34 11.26
N ARG A 246 -16.95 5.05 10.13
CA ARG A 246 -17.85 3.90 9.99
C ARG A 246 -17.09 2.58 9.86
N GLN A 247 -15.91 2.60 9.26
CA GLN A 247 -15.08 1.41 9.08
C GLN A 247 -14.22 1.08 10.30
N MET A 248 -13.85 2.06 11.11
CA MET A 248 -13.20 1.83 12.40
C MET A 248 -14.06 1.01 13.36
N VAL A 249 -15.39 1.17 13.29
CA VAL A 249 -16.33 0.49 14.21
C VAL A 249 -16.70 -0.92 13.74
N PHE A 250 -16.71 -1.21 12.42
CA PHE A 250 -17.30 -2.44 11.87
C PHE A 250 -16.36 -3.33 11.05
N GLY A 251 -15.07 -2.98 10.89
CA GLY A 251 -14.09 -3.78 10.15
C GLY A 251 -14.54 -4.09 8.71
N GLY A 252 -14.17 -3.37 7.73
CA GLY A 252 -14.58 -3.58 6.34
C GLY A 252 -13.65 -4.50 5.56
N PRO A 253 -13.96 -4.82 4.28
CA PRO A 253 -13.11 -5.60 3.39
C PRO A 253 -11.67 -5.07 3.30
N THR A 254 -11.49 -3.74 3.39
CA THR A 254 -10.16 -3.09 3.39
C THR A 254 -9.32 -3.56 4.57
N LYS A 255 -9.87 -3.56 5.79
CA LYS A 255 -9.13 -4.01 6.98
C LYS A 255 -8.73 -5.49 6.86
N HIS A 256 -9.63 -6.34 6.38
CA HIS A 256 -9.32 -7.75 6.14
C HIS A 256 -8.18 -7.91 5.13
N ILE A 257 -8.22 -7.18 4.01
CA ILE A 257 -7.18 -7.23 2.98
C ILE A 257 -5.84 -6.71 3.51
N LEU A 258 -5.84 -5.58 4.25
CA LEU A 258 -4.64 -5.06 4.90
C LEU A 258 -3.99 -6.11 5.83
N SER A 259 -4.78 -6.93 6.49
CA SER A 259 -4.28 -7.94 7.45
C SER A 259 -3.91 -9.27 6.79
N HIS A 260 -4.56 -9.70 5.69
CA HIS A 260 -4.47 -11.08 5.19
C HIS A 260 -3.97 -11.21 3.74
N ALA A 261 -3.81 -10.12 2.97
CA ALA A 261 -3.37 -10.27 1.58
C ALA A 261 -1.94 -10.84 1.51
N GLU A 262 -1.75 -11.89 0.75
CA GLU A 262 -0.45 -12.52 0.46
C GLU A 262 0.11 -12.10 -0.90
N LEU A 263 -0.60 -11.27 -1.62
CA LEU A 263 -0.18 -10.65 -2.88
C LEU A 263 -0.09 -9.13 -2.73
N PRO A 264 0.65 -8.44 -3.61
CA PRO A 264 0.67 -6.98 -3.64
C PRO A 264 -0.71 -6.38 -3.86
N VAL A 265 -1.06 -5.34 -3.09
CA VAL A 265 -2.35 -4.64 -3.22
C VAL A 265 -2.12 -3.16 -3.48
N LEU A 266 -2.55 -2.67 -4.65
CA LEU A 266 -2.55 -1.25 -4.97
C LEU A 266 -3.88 -0.63 -4.52
N MET A 267 -3.79 0.41 -3.72
CA MET A 267 -4.96 1.11 -3.18
C MET A 267 -4.87 2.61 -3.40
N ALA A 268 -6.03 3.26 -3.49
CA ALA A 268 -6.18 4.71 -3.40
C ALA A 268 -7.51 5.08 -2.73
N HIS A 269 -7.58 6.28 -2.19
CA HIS A 269 -8.78 6.86 -1.59
C HIS A 269 -9.20 8.13 -2.32
#